data_5d88d4f70c669c49ef83ccae1294b1be
#
_entry.id   5d88d4f70c669c49ef83ccae1294b1be
#
_cell.length_a   1.000
_cell.length_b   1.000
_cell.length_c   1.000
_cell.angle_alpha   90.00
_cell.angle_beta   90.00
_cell.angle_gamma   90.00
#
_symmetry.space_group_name_H-M   'P 1'
#
loop_
_entity.id
_entity.type
_entity.pdbx_description
1 polymer ?
#
loop_
_entity_poly.entity_id
_entity_poly.type
_entity_poly.pdbx_seq_one_letter_code
_entity_poly.pdbx_strand_id
1 'polypeptide(L)'
;MRVNLTKAELHICRMLGVMRRSTALGNVVDQQMGKQSPWEIDMYGMIGEYCVAKEFNWCPDLTVSVRHGGKDLETYTGKSIDVKSTNYKNGRLLCTLGKATEPCDIYILVITDDEGGTIAGWAKKEDIFLEKNKIDLGHGVGYAIQQDDLNHNMEQLAHQ
;
A
#
# COMPACT_ATOMS: atom_id res chain seq x y z
N MET A 1 -7.25 10.80 -6.06
CA MET A 1 -8.57 10.35 -6.60
C MET A 1 -9.32 9.61 -5.50
N ARG A 2 -10.54 10.04 -5.14
CA ARG A 2 -11.33 9.42 -4.06
C ARG A 2 -12.05 8.16 -4.54
N VAL A 3 -11.96 7.09 -3.76
CA VAL A 3 -12.66 5.81 -3.98
C VAL A 3 -13.48 5.47 -2.74
N ASN A 4 -14.80 5.43 -2.88
CA ASN A 4 -15.69 5.03 -1.80
C ASN A 4 -16.01 3.54 -1.92
N LEU A 5 -15.96 2.84 -0.79
CA LEU A 5 -16.33 1.45 -0.68
C LEU A 5 -17.73 1.31 -0.08
N THR A 6 -18.47 0.34 -0.56
CA THR A 6 -19.74 -0.05 0.05
C THR A 6 -19.51 -0.67 1.43
N LYS A 7 -20.55 -0.72 2.25
CA LYS A 7 -20.48 -1.39 3.56
C LYS A 7 -20.03 -2.86 3.46
N ALA A 8 -20.44 -3.55 2.41
CA ALA A 8 -20.06 -4.94 2.18
C ALA A 8 -18.58 -5.06 1.83
N GLU A 9 -18.05 -4.19 0.94
CA GLU A 9 -16.63 -4.15 0.58
C GLU A 9 -15.76 -3.82 1.79
N LEU A 10 -16.13 -2.81 2.60
CA LEU A 10 -15.43 -2.46 3.85
C LEU A 10 -15.41 -3.63 4.83
N HIS A 11 -16.53 -4.35 4.95
CA HIS A 11 -16.60 -5.51 5.82
C HIS A 11 -15.65 -6.63 5.37
N ILE A 12 -15.62 -6.91 4.06
CA ILE A 12 -14.70 -7.89 3.46
C ILE A 12 -13.25 -7.48 3.71
N CYS A 13 -12.89 -6.22 3.45
CA CYS A 13 -11.52 -5.72 3.67
C CYS A 13 -11.09 -5.89 5.13
N ARG A 14 -11.95 -5.51 6.08
CA ARG A 14 -11.66 -5.63 7.52
C ARG A 14 -11.49 -7.08 7.94
N MET A 15 -12.38 -7.98 7.48
CA MET A 15 -12.26 -9.42 7.75
C MET A 15 -10.94 -9.99 7.21
N LEU A 16 -10.58 -9.68 5.97
CA LEU A 16 -9.33 -10.15 5.35
C LEU A 16 -8.11 -9.62 6.09
N GLY A 17 -8.10 -8.34 6.50
CA GLY A 17 -7.02 -7.77 7.30
C GLY A 17 -6.84 -8.51 8.63
N VAL A 18 -7.94 -8.79 9.35
CA VAL A 18 -7.92 -9.57 10.59
C VAL A 18 -7.41 -11.00 10.34
N MET A 19 -7.87 -11.66 9.29
CA MET A 19 -7.44 -13.02 8.96
C MET A 19 -5.94 -13.07 8.60
N ARG A 20 -5.44 -12.11 7.82
CA ARG A 20 -4.01 -11.98 7.49
C ARG A 20 -3.17 -11.76 8.75
N ARG A 21 -3.61 -10.90 9.66
CA ARG A 21 -2.92 -10.69 10.96
C ARG A 21 -2.89 -11.98 11.77
N SER A 22 -3.98 -12.71 11.84
CA SER A 22 -4.05 -13.96 12.59
C SER A 22 -3.07 -15.02 12.06
N THR A 23 -2.86 -15.08 10.75
CA THR A 23 -1.87 -16.00 10.14
C THR A 23 -0.43 -15.53 10.31
N ALA A 24 -0.19 -14.22 10.45
CA ALA A 24 1.13 -13.64 10.63
C ALA A 24 1.63 -13.70 12.09
N LEU A 25 0.74 -13.95 13.06
CA LEU A 25 1.11 -13.99 14.48
C LEU A 25 2.23 -15.01 14.73
N GLY A 26 3.34 -14.51 15.28
CA GLY A 26 4.53 -15.30 15.58
C GLY A 26 5.55 -15.43 14.44
N ASN A 27 5.22 -14.98 13.22
CA ASN A 27 6.09 -15.14 12.05
C ASN A 27 6.62 -13.80 11.48
N VAL A 28 6.05 -12.67 11.88
CA VAL A 28 6.42 -11.36 11.34
C VAL A 28 6.62 -10.35 12.47
N VAL A 29 7.78 -9.69 12.48
CA VAL A 29 8.02 -8.51 13.32
C VAL A 29 7.60 -7.29 12.49
N ASP A 30 6.47 -6.69 12.85
CA ASP A 30 6.04 -5.44 12.22
C ASP A 30 6.96 -4.29 12.60
N GLN A 31 7.48 -3.63 11.59
CA GLN A 31 8.08 -2.31 11.75
C GLN A 31 6.95 -1.27 11.85
N GLN A 32 6.42 -1.11 13.05
CA GLN A 32 5.34 -0.18 13.32
C GLN A 32 5.87 1.26 13.31
N MET A 33 5.45 2.05 12.31
CA MET A 33 5.90 3.44 12.14
C MET A 33 4.93 4.47 12.75
N GLY A 34 3.95 4.05 13.55
CA GLY A 34 2.92 4.94 14.09
C GLY A 34 2.25 4.41 15.34
N LYS A 35 1.19 5.12 15.78
CA LYS A 35 0.39 4.73 16.94
C LYS A 35 -0.70 3.69 16.64
N GLN A 36 -0.88 3.32 15.37
CA GLN A 36 -1.87 2.34 14.96
C GLN A 36 -1.52 0.96 15.52
N SER A 37 -2.52 0.22 15.94
CA SER A 37 -2.33 -1.19 16.29
C SER A 37 -1.99 -2.02 15.04
N PRO A 38 -1.29 -3.14 15.17
CA PRO A 38 -1.01 -4.05 14.05
C PRO A 38 -2.28 -4.50 13.30
N TRP A 39 -3.39 -4.65 14.00
CA TRP A 39 -4.69 -5.01 13.40
C TRP A 39 -5.24 -3.88 12.51
N GLU A 40 -5.14 -2.64 12.96
CA GLU A 40 -5.54 -1.46 12.17
C GLU A 40 -4.68 -1.32 10.91
N ILE A 41 -3.37 -1.56 11.02
CA ILE A 41 -2.45 -1.51 9.87
C ILE A 41 -2.91 -2.49 8.78
N ASP A 42 -3.20 -3.74 9.14
CA ASP A 42 -3.63 -4.74 8.16
C ASP A 42 -5.03 -4.45 7.59
N MET A 43 -5.97 -3.98 8.42
CA MET A 43 -7.30 -3.59 7.96
C MET A 43 -7.25 -2.41 6.98
N TYR A 44 -6.52 -1.33 7.32
CA TYR A 44 -6.38 -0.18 6.43
C TYR A 44 -5.52 -0.50 5.20
N GLY A 45 -4.56 -1.42 5.33
CA GLY A 45 -3.82 -1.98 4.20
C GLY A 45 -4.76 -2.58 3.17
N MET A 46 -5.65 -3.50 3.63
CA MET A 46 -6.65 -4.12 2.75
C MET A 46 -7.64 -3.13 2.13
N ILE A 47 -8.06 -2.10 2.88
CA ILE A 47 -8.92 -1.04 2.34
C ILE A 47 -8.21 -0.32 1.19
N GLY A 48 -6.93 0.03 1.35
CA GLY A 48 -6.15 0.69 0.31
C GLY A 48 -5.93 -0.19 -0.92
N GLU A 49 -5.54 -1.46 -0.74
CA GLU A 49 -5.41 -2.43 -1.82
C GLU A 49 -6.72 -2.56 -2.61
N TYR A 50 -7.85 -2.67 -1.90
CA TYR A 50 -9.16 -2.82 -2.52
C TYR A 50 -9.62 -1.54 -3.25
N CYS A 51 -9.30 -0.35 -2.72
CA CYS A 51 -9.59 0.92 -3.42
C CYS A 51 -8.86 0.99 -4.77
N VAL A 52 -7.58 0.62 -4.82
CA VAL A 52 -6.81 0.58 -6.07
C VAL A 52 -7.40 -0.46 -7.02
N ALA A 53 -7.66 -1.67 -6.54
CA ALA A 53 -8.26 -2.74 -7.34
C ALA A 53 -9.59 -2.32 -7.96
N LYS A 54 -10.47 -1.70 -7.17
CA LYS A 54 -11.78 -1.23 -7.60
C LYS A 54 -11.69 -0.13 -8.65
N GLU A 55 -10.82 0.86 -8.43
CA GLU A 55 -10.68 2.02 -9.34
C GLU A 55 -10.19 1.62 -10.71
N PHE A 56 -9.19 0.74 -10.77
CA PHE A 56 -8.58 0.31 -12.04
C PHE A 56 -9.16 -0.99 -12.58
N ASN A 57 -10.18 -1.55 -11.91
CA ASN A 57 -10.76 -2.85 -12.24
C ASN A 57 -9.71 -3.98 -12.29
N TRP A 58 -8.70 -3.90 -11.42
CA TRP A 58 -7.71 -4.95 -11.26
C TRP A 58 -8.17 -5.99 -10.24
N CYS A 59 -7.62 -7.21 -10.35
CA CYS A 59 -7.99 -8.27 -9.41
C CYS A 59 -7.30 -8.07 -8.06
N PRO A 60 -8.03 -7.90 -6.94
CA PRO A 60 -7.41 -7.80 -5.62
C PRO A 60 -6.86 -9.17 -5.18
N ASP A 61 -5.72 -9.17 -4.48
CA ASP A 61 -5.26 -10.38 -3.81
C ASP A 61 -6.08 -10.62 -2.54
N LEU A 62 -6.92 -11.65 -2.55
CA LEU A 62 -7.76 -12.05 -1.42
C LEU A 62 -7.16 -13.22 -0.63
N THR A 63 -5.91 -13.59 -0.87
CA THR A 63 -5.28 -14.71 -0.16
C THR A 63 -5.04 -14.37 1.30
N VAL A 64 -5.25 -15.38 2.15
CA VAL A 64 -5.00 -15.34 3.59
C VAL A 64 -3.84 -16.28 3.87
N SER A 65 -2.62 -15.82 3.70
CA SER A 65 -1.41 -16.59 3.95
C SER A 65 -0.29 -15.67 4.44
N VAL A 66 0.75 -16.25 5.02
CA VAL A 66 1.97 -15.51 5.31
C VAL A 66 2.58 -15.04 3.99
N ARG A 67 2.62 -13.73 3.78
CA ARG A 67 3.23 -13.14 2.58
C ARG A 67 4.76 -13.10 2.75
N HIS A 68 5.45 -13.75 1.86
CA HIS A 68 6.90 -13.70 1.76
C HIS A 68 7.33 -12.65 0.73
N GLY A 69 7.06 -11.36 1.01
CA GLY A 69 7.32 -10.29 0.06
C GLY A 69 6.38 -10.38 -1.16
N GLY A 70 6.41 -9.39 -2.02
CA GLY A 70 5.71 -9.49 -3.28
C GLY A 70 4.81 -8.31 -3.57
N LYS A 71 3.94 -8.52 -4.55
CA LYS A 71 2.97 -7.56 -5.05
C LYS A 71 1.64 -7.72 -4.34
N ASP A 72 0.93 -6.61 -4.18
CA ASP A 72 -0.46 -6.58 -3.73
C ASP A 72 -1.43 -6.76 -4.90
N LEU A 73 -1.06 -6.21 -6.06
CA LEU A 73 -1.86 -6.23 -7.29
C LEU A 73 -0.95 -6.41 -8.52
N GLU A 74 -1.58 -6.64 -9.66
CA GLU A 74 -0.91 -6.69 -10.96
C GLU A 74 -1.75 -5.95 -12.00
N THR A 75 -1.09 -5.17 -12.86
CA THR A 75 -1.75 -4.52 -13.99
C THR A 75 -2.06 -5.52 -15.10
N TYR A 76 -2.89 -5.13 -16.07
CA TYR A 76 -3.17 -5.96 -17.25
C TYR A 76 -1.95 -6.24 -18.13
N THR A 77 -0.89 -5.43 -18.01
CA THR A 77 0.39 -5.64 -18.72
C THR A 77 1.39 -6.47 -17.93
N GLY A 78 1.00 -6.94 -16.73
CA GLY A 78 1.85 -7.78 -15.87
C GLY A 78 2.79 -7.00 -14.95
N LYS A 79 2.60 -5.67 -14.79
CA LYS A 79 3.37 -4.88 -13.83
C LYS A 79 2.91 -5.17 -12.41
N SER A 80 3.86 -5.40 -11.52
CA SER A 80 3.62 -5.64 -10.12
C SER A 80 3.45 -4.34 -9.33
N ILE A 81 2.48 -4.31 -8.42
CA ILE A 81 2.11 -3.14 -7.63
C ILE A 81 2.17 -3.46 -6.13
N ASP A 82 2.76 -2.54 -5.37
CA ASP A 82 2.74 -2.52 -3.90
C ASP A 82 1.94 -1.28 -3.46
N VAL A 83 0.90 -1.47 -2.66
CA VAL A 83 0.04 -0.40 -2.16
C VAL A 83 0.47 -0.02 -0.75
N LYS A 84 0.81 1.23 -0.56
CA LYS A 84 1.14 1.81 0.75
C LYS A 84 -0.03 2.61 1.28
N SER A 85 -0.61 2.16 2.38
CA SER A 85 -1.77 2.78 3.00
C SER A 85 -1.39 3.53 4.27
N THR A 86 -2.04 4.66 4.49
CA THR A 86 -1.92 5.44 5.73
C THR A 86 -3.24 6.16 6.01
N ASN A 87 -3.58 6.37 7.29
CA ASN A 87 -4.72 7.20 7.69
C ASN A 87 -4.33 8.65 8.01
N TYR A 88 -3.05 9.01 7.85
CA TYR A 88 -2.60 10.40 8.00
C TYR A 88 -2.82 11.17 6.70
N LYS A 89 -3.58 12.29 6.75
CA LYS A 89 -3.87 13.13 5.58
C LYS A 89 -2.62 13.60 4.83
N ASN A 90 -1.56 13.91 5.57
CA ASN A 90 -0.26 14.32 5.02
C ASN A 90 0.74 13.15 5.00
N GLY A 91 0.24 11.91 4.95
CA GLY A 91 1.08 10.72 4.89
C GLY A 91 1.94 10.72 3.63
N ARG A 92 3.11 10.13 3.73
CA ARG A 92 4.08 10.00 2.63
C ARG A 92 4.12 8.56 2.14
N LEU A 93 4.53 8.36 0.90
CA LEU A 93 4.87 7.02 0.42
C LEU A 93 6.19 6.61 1.09
N LEU A 94 6.14 5.60 1.95
CA LEU A 94 7.28 5.12 2.73
C LEU A 94 7.66 3.70 2.30
N CYS A 95 8.96 3.48 2.09
CA CYS A 95 9.51 2.17 1.77
C CYS A 95 10.73 1.88 2.65
N THR A 96 10.77 0.67 3.22
CA THR A 96 11.97 0.18 3.94
C THR A 96 13.08 -0.17 2.96
N LEU A 97 14.33 -0.26 3.44
CA LEU A 97 15.49 -0.67 2.62
C LEU A 97 15.26 -2.01 1.92
N GLY A 98 14.62 -2.97 2.59
CA GLY A 98 14.35 -4.30 2.03
C GLY A 98 13.50 -4.26 0.76
N LYS A 99 12.59 -3.28 0.64
CA LYS A 99 11.76 -3.11 -0.55
C LYS A 99 12.55 -2.78 -1.82
N ALA A 100 13.75 -2.25 -1.70
CA ALA A 100 14.61 -1.96 -2.85
C ALA A 100 15.00 -3.23 -3.62
N THR A 101 15.10 -4.37 -2.94
CA THR A 101 15.49 -5.66 -3.54
C THR A 101 14.29 -6.54 -3.93
N GLU A 102 13.08 -6.22 -3.45
CA GLU A 102 11.88 -6.98 -3.81
C GLU A 102 11.46 -6.71 -5.26
N PRO A 103 10.91 -7.71 -5.97
CA PRO A 103 10.39 -7.55 -7.32
C PRO A 103 9.05 -6.82 -7.28
N CYS A 104 9.08 -5.50 -7.43
CA CYS A 104 7.90 -4.65 -7.56
C CYS A 104 8.20 -3.52 -8.55
N ASP A 105 7.28 -3.21 -9.45
CA ASP A 105 7.46 -2.18 -10.49
C ASP A 105 6.95 -0.82 -10.04
N ILE A 106 5.79 -0.79 -9.36
CA ILE A 106 5.02 0.43 -9.08
C ILE A 106 4.57 0.42 -7.62
N TYR A 107 4.65 1.57 -6.98
CA TYR A 107 4.17 1.82 -5.63
C TYR A 107 3.07 2.88 -5.66
N ILE A 108 1.95 2.63 -4.98
CA ILE A 108 0.80 3.53 -4.94
C ILE A 108 0.55 3.94 -3.48
N LEU A 109 0.38 5.25 -3.23
CA LEU A 109 -0.01 5.76 -1.92
C LEU A 109 -1.52 5.95 -1.86
N VAL A 110 -2.15 5.37 -0.83
CA VAL A 110 -3.57 5.55 -0.53
C VAL A 110 -3.73 6.11 0.88
N ILE A 111 -4.45 7.21 0.98
CA ILE A 111 -4.87 7.78 2.27
C ILE A 111 -6.23 7.16 2.60
N THR A 112 -6.26 6.27 3.58
CA THR A 112 -7.45 5.47 3.93
C THR A 112 -8.23 6.07 5.10
N ASP A 113 -9.53 5.81 5.11
CA ASP A 113 -10.45 6.12 6.20
C ASP A 113 -11.53 5.03 6.32
N ASP A 114 -12.56 5.29 7.15
CA ASP A 114 -13.64 4.34 7.41
C ASP A 114 -14.64 4.15 6.25
N GLU A 115 -14.53 4.95 5.18
CA GLU A 115 -15.43 4.91 4.01
C GLU A 115 -14.71 4.46 2.73
N GLY A 116 -13.39 4.28 2.79
CA GLY A 116 -12.56 3.88 1.64
C GLY A 116 -11.20 4.53 1.65
N GLY A 117 -10.79 5.14 0.53
CA GLY A 117 -9.48 5.75 0.42
C GLY A 117 -9.37 6.80 -0.69
N THR A 118 -8.36 7.64 -0.58
CA THR A 118 -7.94 8.56 -1.63
C THR A 118 -6.61 8.10 -2.19
N ILE A 119 -6.58 7.71 -3.46
CA ILE A 119 -5.33 7.44 -4.17
C ILE A 119 -4.62 8.78 -4.33
N ALA A 120 -3.56 8.97 -3.55
CA ALA A 120 -2.82 10.23 -3.49
C ALA A 120 -1.86 10.39 -4.67
N GLY A 121 -1.31 9.28 -5.16
CA GLY A 121 -0.40 9.26 -6.30
C GLY A 121 0.39 7.95 -6.35
N TRP A 122 1.27 7.85 -7.33
CA TRP A 122 2.08 6.66 -7.54
C TRP A 122 3.51 7.03 -7.97
N ALA A 123 4.42 6.08 -7.84
CA ALA A 123 5.79 6.21 -8.30
C ALA A 123 6.31 4.87 -8.84
N LYS A 124 7.20 4.90 -9.81
CA LYS A 124 7.95 3.72 -10.23
C LYS A 124 9.03 3.40 -9.22
N LYS A 125 9.41 2.13 -9.17
CA LYS A 125 10.48 1.67 -8.28
C LYS A 125 11.76 2.51 -8.41
N GLU A 126 12.20 2.76 -9.65
CA GLU A 126 13.41 3.53 -9.93
C GLU A 126 13.37 4.97 -9.40
N ASP A 127 12.18 5.57 -9.26
CA ASP A 127 12.01 6.93 -8.76
C ASP A 127 12.03 7.00 -7.23
N ILE A 128 11.72 5.89 -6.54
CA ILE A 128 11.66 5.83 -5.08
C ILE A 128 13.04 5.64 -4.47
N PHE A 129 13.79 4.64 -4.94
CA PHE A 129 15.04 4.20 -4.30
C PHE A 129 16.26 5.02 -4.73
N LEU A 130 16.12 6.36 -4.74
CA LEU A 130 17.16 7.33 -5.00
C LEU A 130 17.74 7.87 -3.68
N GLU A 131 19.04 8.19 -3.64
CA GLU A 131 19.68 8.76 -2.45
C GLU A 131 18.98 10.02 -1.90
N LYS A 132 18.41 10.86 -2.78
CA LYS A 132 17.66 12.06 -2.38
C LYS A 132 16.40 11.76 -1.57
N ASN A 133 15.83 10.57 -1.71
CA ASN A 133 14.61 10.14 -1.02
C ASN A 133 14.91 9.38 0.28
N LYS A 134 16.18 9.14 0.58
CA LYS A 134 16.62 8.39 1.73
C LYS A 134 16.48 9.22 3.01
N ILE A 135 15.81 8.69 4.00
CA ILE A 135 15.59 9.37 5.28
C ILE A 135 15.66 8.38 6.45
N ASP A 136 15.86 8.91 7.66
CA ASP A 136 15.63 8.14 8.88
C ASP A 136 14.12 8.13 9.17
N LEU A 137 13.55 6.93 9.22
CA LEU A 137 12.13 6.70 9.51
C LEU A 137 11.83 6.65 11.03
N GLY A 138 12.84 6.87 11.88
CA GLY A 138 12.73 6.76 13.33
C GLY A 138 12.93 5.33 13.87
N HIS A 139 12.88 4.34 12.99
CA HIS A 139 13.14 2.92 13.29
C HIS A 139 14.17 2.32 12.33
N GLY A 140 14.95 3.17 11.70
CA GLY A 140 15.95 2.83 10.72
C GLY A 140 15.82 3.63 9.43
N VAL A 141 16.78 3.43 8.55
CA VAL A 141 16.82 4.12 7.26
C VAL A 141 15.82 3.52 6.29
N GLY A 142 15.15 4.36 5.52
CA GLY A 142 14.25 3.97 4.43
C GLY A 142 14.16 5.10 3.40
N TYR A 143 13.11 5.05 2.60
CA TYR A 143 12.84 6.01 1.54
C TYR A 143 11.46 6.62 1.72
N ALA A 144 11.34 7.91 1.43
CA ALA A 144 10.07 8.64 1.50
C ALA A 144 9.89 9.55 0.29
N ILE A 145 8.68 9.57 -0.26
CA ILE A 145 8.26 10.54 -1.28
C ILE A 145 7.05 11.30 -0.74
N GLN A 146 7.09 12.63 -0.83
CA GLN A 146 5.96 13.48 -0.45
C GLN A 146 4.81 13.29 -1.45
N GLN A 147 3.57 13.57 -1.03
CA GLN A 147 2.43 13.44 -1.94
C GLN A 147 2.59 14.29 -3.20
N ASP A 148 3.06 15.53 -3.05
CA ASP A 148 3.24 16.48 -4.17
C ASP A 148 4.30 16.03 -5.19
N ASP A 149 5.22 15.16 -4.78
CA ASP A 149 6.29 14.61 -5.63
C ASP A 149 5.88 13.30 -6.33
N LEU A 150 4.69 12.76 -6.03
CA LEU A 150 4.16 11.56 -6.68
C LEU A 150 3.59 11.90 -8.07
N ASN A 151 3.52 10.91 -8.93
CA ASN A 151 2.80 11.03 -10.19
C ASN A 151 1.29 10.99 -9.93
N HIS A 152 0.56 12.02 -10.36
CA HIS A 152 -0.89 12.14 -10.20
C HIS A 152 -1.67 11.76 -11.47
N ASN A 153 -0.98 11.38 -12.55
CA ASN A 153 -1.64 10.95 -13.78
C ASN A 153 -2.14 9.51 -13.65
N MET A 154 -3.42 9.37 -13.29
CA MET A 154 -4.07 8.08 -13.08
C MET A 154 -4.37 7.36 -14.39
N GLU A 155 -4.56 8.09 -15.49
CA GLU A 155 -4.72 7.48 -16.82
C GLU A 155 -3.43 6.79 -17.25
N GLN A 156 -2.27 7.44 -17.00
CA GLN A 156 -0.97 6.83 -17.25
C GLN A 156 -0.78 5.55 -16.41
N LEU A 157 -1.24 5.55 -15.16
CA LEU A 157 -1.19 4.36 -14.31
C LEU A 157 -2.07 3.23 -14.85
N ALA A 158 -3.27 3.55 -15.31
CA ALA A 158 -4.21 2.56 -15.86
C ALA A 158 -3.68 1.85 -17.12
N HIS A 159 -2.74 2.47 -17.83
CA HIS A 159 -2.12 1.95 -19.05
C HIS A 159 -0.75 1.27 -18.84
N GLN A 160 -0.33 1.03 -17.59
CA GLN A 160 0.94 0.35 -17.27
C GLN A 160 0.93 -1.16 -17.50
#